data_176d99e3f1c09574b0a324a65fe981cb
#
_entry.id   176d99e3f1c09574b0a324a65fe981cb
#
_cell.length_a   1.000
_cell.length_b   1.000
_cell.length_c   1.000
_cell.angle_alpha   90.00
_cell.angle_beta   90.00
_cell.angle_gamma   90.00
#
_symmetry.space_group_name_H-M   'P 1'
#
loop_
_entity.id
_entity.type
_entity.pdbx_description
1 polymer ?
#
loop_
_entity_poly.entity_id
_entity_poly.type
_entity_poly.pdbx_seq_one_letter_code
_entity_poly.pdbx_strand_id
1 'polypeptide(L)'
;MADAFALSHRCVLHLDLDSFFLAVHKRRDPTLPLDSKPVVLYQFHDVICANRRAKALGVQKHMRPREARELVEPHGVVMHAFCRDWPGPRVRYGPYNAASREFFDALADALTATGAAIERGSIDEAYVELARPRDPAAFCGRLRAAVEGATGLRVTVGCGPNKLLAKLASSAAKGTDAAVRVVDGDERPAARGAWRGPFAV
;
A
#
# COMPACT_ATOMS: atom_id res chain seq x y z
N MET A 1 11.50 -36.54 1.44
CA MET A 1 10.48 -36.32 0.36
C MET A 1 9.15 -35.74 0.87
N ALA A 2 8.89 -35.68 2.17
CA ALA A 2 7.66 -35.10 2.72
C ALA A 2 7.62 -33.55 2.68
N ASP A 3 8.78 -32.88 2.75
CA ASP A 3 8.80 -31.39 2.83
C ASP A 3 8.59 -30.69 1.49
N ALA A 4 8.92 -31.30 0.36
CA ALA A 4 8.70 -30.68 -0.95
C ALA A 4 7.20 -30.62 -1.33
N PHE A 5 6.37 -31.53 -0.79
CA PHE A 5 4.93 -31.54 -1.03
C PHE A 5 4.17 -30.53 -0.17
N ALA A 6 4.72 -30.15 1.00
CA ALA A 6 4.11 -29.15 1.89
C ALA A 6 4.19 -27.72 1.33
N LEU A 7 5.22 -27.40 0.57
CA LEU A 7 5.43 -26.08 -0.02
C LEU A 7 4.45 -25.77 -1.18
N SER A 8 3.95 -26.80 -1.87
CA SER A 8 2.98 -26.63 -2.98
C SER A 8 1.57 -26.22 -2.53
N HIS A 9 1.26 -26.32 -1.23
CA HIS A 9 -0.05 -26.02 -0.66
C HIS A 9 -0.12 -24.71 0.12
N ARG A 10 0.96 -23.93 0.15
CA ARG A 10 1.01 -22.61 0.79
C ARG A 10 1.04 -21.50 -0.22
N CYS A 11 0.53 -20.34 0.16
CA CYS A 11 0.71 -19.10 -0.58
C CYS A 11 1.05 -17.95 0.37
N VAL A 12 1.64 -16.93 -0.18
CA VAL A 12 1.96 -15.68 0.49
C VAL A 12 1.12 -14.56 -0.13
N LEU A 13 0.44 -13.79 0.70
CA LEU A 13 -0.19 -12.55 0.30
C LEU A 13 0.70 -11.38 0.69
N HIS A 14 0.70 -10.35 -0.12
CA HIS A 14 1.23 -9.03 0.21
C HIS A 14 0.10 -8.02 0.14
N LEU A 15 -0.16 -7.36 1.26
CA LEU A 15 -1.16 -6.30 1.38
C LEU A 15 -0.44 -4.96 1.56
N ASP A 16 -0.93 -3.93 0.86
CA ASP A 16 -0.33 -2.59 0.86
C ASP A 16 -1.45 -1.55 0.82
N LEU A 17 -1.45 -0.64 1.80
CA LEU A 17 -2.45 0.43 1.89
C LEU A 17 -2.19 1.52 0.84
N ASP A 18 -3.17 1.80 0.00
CA ASP A 18 -3.03 2.75 -1.09
C ASP A 18 -2.88 4.18 -0.59
N SER A 19 -1.74 4.81 -0.93
CA SER A 19 -1.44 6.20 -0.55
C SER A 19 -1.68 6.45 0.95
N PHE A 20 -1.26 5.54 1.80
CA PHE A 20 -1.57 5.44 3.22
C PHE A 20 -1.56 6.79 3.95
N PHE A 21 -0.47 7.54 3.88
CA PHE A 21 -0.35 8.82 4.58
C PHE A 21 -1.43 9.81 4.15
N LEU A 22 -1.71 9.92 2.85
CA LEU A 22 -2.77 10.79 2.32
C LEU A 22 -4.16 10.27 2.69
N ALA A 23 -4.38 8.96 2.70
CA ALA A 23 -5.64 8.35 3.12
C ALA A 23 -5.96 8.67 4.59
N VAL A 24 -4.96 8.65 5.47
CA VAL A 24 -5.12 9.07 6.88
C VAL A 24 -5.48 10.55 6.99
N HIS A 25 -4.89 11.43 6.18
CA HIS A 25 -5.29 12.83 6.12
C HIS A 25 -6.73 12.99 5.64
N LYS A 26 -7.13 12.27 4.58
CA LYS A 26 -8.51 12.30 4.03
C LYS A 26 -9.55 11.85 5.06
N ARG A 27 -9.25 10.83 5.87
CA ARG A 27 -10.14 10.39 6.96
C ARG A 27 -10.37 11.48 8.01
N ARG A 28 -9.37 12.33 8.25
CA ARG A 28 -9.46 13.43 9.23
C ARG A 28 -10.00 14.72 8.64
N ASP A 29 -9.77 14.95 7.38
CA ASP A 29 -10.30 16.06 6.60
C ASP A 29 -10.95 15.53 5.32
N PRO A 30 -12.26 15.23 5.38
CA PRO A 30 -13.00 14.74 4.21
C PRO A 30 -13.07 15.75 3.05
N THR A 31 -12.69 17.01 3.26
CA THR A 31 -12.66 18.03 2.19
C THR A 31 -11.40 17.93 1.32
N LEU A 32 -10.36 17.20 1.77
CA LEU A 32 -9.12 17.03 1.01
C LEU A 32 -9.40 16.43 -0.38
N PRO A 33 -9.03 17.11 -1.49
CA PRO A 33 -9.49 16.76 -2.83
C PRO A 33 -8.64 15.65 -3.50
N LEU A 34 -8.47 14.50 -2.84
CA LEU A 34 -7.62 13.40 -3.35
C LEU A 34 -8.07 12.84 -4.70
N ASP A 35 -9.39 12.87 -4.97
CA ASP A 35 -9.97 12.29 -6.16
C ASP A 35 -10.02 13.28 -7.34
N SER A 36 -9.99 14.58 -7.06
CA SER A 36 -10.19 15.64 -8.07
C SER A 36 -8.94 16.44 -8.40
N LYS A 37 -7.98 16.57 -7.47
CA LYS A 37 -6.77 17.40 -7.64
C LYS A 37 -5.49 16.62 -7.38
N PRO A 38 -4.34 17.05 -7.95
CA PRO A 38 -3.03 16.60 -7.49
C PRO A 38 -2.81 16.96 -6.03
N VAL A 39 -2.43 15.98 -5.20
CA VAL A 39 -2.16 16.20 -3.77
C VAL A 39 -0.84 15.54 -3.40
N VAL A 40 0.02 16.31 -2.76
CA VAL A 40 1.37 15.90 -2.33
C VAL A 40 1.52 16.12 -0.83
N LEU A 41 2.04 15.12 -0.15
CA LEU A 41 2.38 15.18 1.25
C LEU A 41 3.91 15.13 1.39
N TYR A 42 4.48 16.11 2.08
CA TYR A 42 5.90 16.12 2.38
C TYR A 42 6.17 16.14 3.89
N GLN A 43 7.36 15.69 4.26
CA GLN A 43 7.88 15.71 5.61
C GLN A 43 9.28 16.32 5.58
N PHE A 44 9.51 17.41 6.32
CA PHE A 44 10.74 18.18 6.27
C PHE A 44 11.08 18.63 4.84
N HIS A 45 12.07 18.01 4.23
CA HIS A 45 12.54 18.32 2.87
C HIS A 45 12.24 17.21 1.86
N ASP A 46 11.33 16.28 2.19
CA ASP A 46 11.15 15.06 1.45
C ASP A 46 9.66 14.80 1.16
N VAL A 47 9.31 14.55 -0.10
CA VAL A 47 7.98 14.08 -0.50
C VAL A 47 7.84 12.62 -0.09
N ILE A 48 6.93 12.37 0.87
CA ILE A 48 6.67 11.01 1.40
C ILE A 48 5.50 10.32 0.73
N CYS A 49 4.52 11.07 0.21
CA CYS A 49 3.35 10.53 -0.45
C CYS A 49 2.81 11.50 -1.49
N ALA A 50 2.31 10.95 -2.60
CA ALA A 50 1.61 11.71 -3.64
C ALA A 50 0.47 10.85 -4.20
N ASN A 51 -0.68 11.47 -4.49
CA ASN A 51 -1.78 10.77 -5.13
C ASN A 51 -1.49 10.49 -6.61
N ARG A 52 -2.33 9.69 -7.27
CA ARG A 52 -2.16 9.31 -8.68
C ARG A 52 -2.06 10.51 -9.62
N ARG A 53 -2.83 11.59 -9.35
CA ARG A 53 -2.82 12.79 -10.18
C ARG A 53 -1.50 13.56 -10.08
N ALA A 54 -0.93 13.68 -8.87
CA ALA A 54 0.37 14.30 -8.68
C ALA A 54 1.49 13.46 -9.30
N LYS A 55 1.44 12.14 -9.18
CA LYS A 55 2.38 11.22 -9.86
C LYS A 55 2.33 11.34 -11.39
N ALA A 56 1.13 11.56 -11.97
CA ALA A 56 0.97 11.77 -13.41
C ALA A 56 1.61 13.08 -13.90
N LEU A 57 1.79 14.06 -13.01
CA LEU A 57 2.52 15.31 -13.29
C LEU A 57 4.05 15.17 -13.09
N GLY A 58 4.54 13.97 -12.75
CA GLY A 58 5.96 13.72 -12.55
C GLY A 58 6.44 13.82 -11.10
N VAL A 59 5.55 13.99 -10.12
CA VAL A 59 5.94 13.98 -8.70
C VAL A 59 6.41 12.59 -8.29
N GLN A 60 7.60 12.52 -7.73
CA GLN A 60 8.23 11.29 -7.25
C GLN A 60 8.43 11.33 -5.73
N LYS A 61 8.52 10.15 -5.12
CA LYS A 61 8.94 10.00 -3.73
C LYS A 61 10.38 10.50 -3.59
N HIS A 62 10.68 11.15 -2.48
CA HIS A 62 11.98 11.79 -2.19
C HIS A 62 12.30 13.04 -2.99
N MET A 63 11.38 13.55 -3.81
CA MET A 63 11.49 14.86 -4.43
C MET A 63 11.46 15.98 -3.37
N ARG A 64 12.15 17.08 -3.60
CA ARG A 64 12.07 18.25 -2.72
C ARG A 64 10.68 18.90 -2.80
N PRO A 65 10.13 19.39 -1.67
CA PRO A 65 8.79 20.02 -1.68
C PRO A 65 8.68 21.21 -2.65
N ARG A 66 9.78 21.96 -2.87
CA ARG A 66 9.81 23.05 -3.85
C ARG A 66 9.57 22.53 -5.27
N GLU A 67 10.30 21.50 -5.68
CA GLU A 67 10.16 20.88 -7.01
C GLU A 67 8.76 20.32 -7.20
N ALA A 68 8.19 19.69 -6.16
CA ALA A 68 6.83 19.18 -6.19
C ALA A 68 5.79 20.30 -6.34
N ARG A 69 6.02 21.48 -5.72
CA ARG A 69 5.17 22.66 -5.90
C ARG A 69 5.19 23.18 -7.33
N GLU A 70 6.36 23.28 -7.92
CA GLU A 70 6.53 23.75 -9.30
C GLU A 70 5.73 22.87 -10.30
N LEU A 71 5.59 21.55 -10.02
CA LEU A 71 4.82 20.61 -10.84
C LEU A 71 3.30 20.66 -10.55
N VAL A 72 2.90 21.00 -9.35
CA VAL A 72 1.52 20.80 -8.87
C VAL A 72 0.75 22.11 -8.77
N GLU A 73 1.38 23.22 -8.42
CA GLU A 73 0.74 24.53 -8.36
C GLU A 73 0.58 25.11 -9.79
N PRO A 74 -0.52 25.81 -10.09
CA PRO A 74 -1.59 26.24 -9.19
C PRO A 74 -2.76 25.26 -9.03
N HIS A 75 -2.69 24.05 -9.58
CA HIS A 75 -3.85 23.15 -9.72
C HIS A 75 -4.00 22.13 -8.60
N GLY A 76 -3.05 22.06 -7.68
CA GLY A 76 -2.99 21.03 -6.65
C GLY A 76 -2.73 21.54 -5.24
N VAL A 77 -2.57 20.60 -4.32
CA VAL A 77 -2.30 20.84 -2.90
C VAL A 77 -0.96 20.20 -2.52
N VAL A 78 -0.07 21.02 -1.96
CA VAL A 78 1.19 20.52 -1.37
C VAL A 78 1.15 20.83 0.13
N MET A 79 1.06 19.79 0.94
CA MET A 79 0.85 19.90 2.38
C MET A 79 1.94 19.18 3.18
N HIS A 80 2.20 19.68 4.38
CA HIS A 80 3.10 19.01 5.32
C HIS A 80 2.38 17.89 6.08
N ALA A 81 3.08 16.80 6.35
CA ALA A 81 2.62 15.76 7.27
C ALA A 81 2.32 16.38 8.65
N PHE A 82 1.34 15.87 9.39
CA PHE A 82 0.82 16.45 10.62
C PHE A 82 1.85 17.17 11.48
N CYS A 83 1.70 18.49 11.64
CA CYS A 83 2.71 19.37 12.21
C CYS A 83 2.08 20.45 13.13
N ARG A 84 0.98 20.18 13.84
CA ARG A 84 0.41 21.17 14.76
C ARG A 84 0.82 20.93 16.20
N ASP A 85 1.01 22.03 16.94
CA ASP A 85 1.12 22.18 18.40
C ASP A 85 2.49 22.02 19.05
N TRP A 86 3.59 22.24 18.31
CA TRP A 86 4.91 22.39 18.90
C TRP A 86 5.72 23.51 18.23
N PRO A 87 6.57 24.26 18.98
CA PRO A 87 7.47 25.21 18.36
C PRO A 87 8.56 24.47 17.55
N GLY A 88 8.28 24.21 16.27
CA GLY A 88 9.18 23.54 15.34
C GLY A 88 8.49 22.47 14.48
N PRO A 89 9.04 22.11 13.31
CA PRO A 89 8.42 21.19 12.36
C PRO A 89 8.60 19.72 12.80
N ARG A 90 7.85 19.28 13.80
CA ARG A 90 7.83 17.86 14.19
C ARG A 90 6.64 17.14 13.56
N VAL A 91 6.91 16.00 12.90
CA VAL A 91 5.86 15.12 12.38
C VAL A 91 5.27 14.29 13.52
N ARG A 92 3.95 14.33 13.64
CA ARG A 92 3.20 13.53 14.62
C ARG A 92 2.78 12.21 14.00
N TYR A 93 3.50 11.15 14.30
CA TYR A 93 3.18 9.81 13.80
C TYR A 93 1.98 9.15 14.50
N GLY A 94 1.48 9.70 15.60
CA GLY A 94 0.34 9.14 16.34
C GLY A 94 -0.86 8.76 15.47
N PRO A 95 -1.37 9.65 14.60
CA PRO A 95 -2.49 9.33 13.72
C PRO A 95 -2.20 8.20 12.72
N TYR A 96 -0.98 8.17 12.16
CA TYR A 96 -0.57 7.11 11.24
C TYR A 96 -0.41 5.77 11.96
N ASN A 97 0.20 5.78 13.15
CA ASN A 97 0.34 4.57 13.96
C ASN A 97 -1.03 4.04 14.42
N ALA A 98 -2.00 4.90 14.72
CA ALA A 98 -3.36 4.49 15.04
C ALA A 98 -4.02 3.80 13.84
N ALA A 99 -3.97 4.40 12.65
CA ALA A 99 -4.52 3.83 11.43
C ALA A 99 -3.81 2.52 11.04
N SER A 100 -2.51 2.42 11.27
CA SER A 100 -1.75 1.19 11.08
C SER A 100 -2.21 0.08 12.03
N ARG A 101 -2.44 0.38 13.31
CA ARG A 101 -3.00 -0.61 14.25
C ARG A 101 -4.38 -1.09 13.80
N GLU A 102 -5.29 -0.17 13.46
CA GLU A 102 -6.61 -0.53 12.91
C GLU A 102 -6.51 -1.48 11.71
N PHE A 103 -5.54 -1.24 10.81
CA PHE A 103 -5.29 -2.12 9.66
C PHE A 103 -4.85 -3.53 10.10
N PHE A 104 -3.88 -3.63 11.00
CA PHE A 104 -3.38 -4.94 11.45
C PHE A 104 -4.41 -5.69 12.30
N ASP A 105 -5.20 -4.99 13.10
CA ASP A 105 -6.28 -5.58 13.89
C ASP A 105 -7.39 -6.14 12.96
N ALA A 106 -7.84 -5.34 11.98
CA ALA A 106 -8.82 -5.78 10.98
C ALA A 106 -8.31 -6.96 10.14
N LEU A 107 -7.01 -6.97 9.81
CA LEU A 107 -6.39 -8.08 9.09
C LEU A 107 -6.35 -9.35 9.94
N ALA A 108 -5.99 -9.25 11.21
CA ALA A 108 -5.97 -10.37 12.15
C ALA A 108 -7.37 -10.96 12.35
N ASP A 109 -8.37 -10.10 12.55
CA ASP A 109 -9.77 -10.51 12.71
C ASP A 109 -10.28 -11.25 11.48
N ALA A 110 -10.02 -10.73 10.28
CA ALA A 110 -10.44 -11.34 9.02
C ALA A 110 -9.77 -12.71 8.75
N LEU A 111 -8.62 -12.97 9.38
CA LEU A 111 -7.83 -14.19 9.19
C LEU A 111 -7.92 -15.18 10.35
N THR A 112 -8.64 -14.87 11.44
CA THR A 112 -8.67 -15.65 12.68
C THR A 112 -8.96 -17.15 12.44
N ALA A 113 -9.89 -17.47 11.53
CA ALA A 113 -10.28 -18.85 11.25
C ALA A 113 -9.36 -19.59 10.26
N THR A 114 -8.31 -18.94 9.73
CA THR A 114 -7.51 -19.49 8.63
C THR A 114 -6.21 -20.16 9.08
N GLY A 115 -5.77 -19.94 10.30
CA GLY A 115 -4.45 -20.35 10.78
C GLY A 115 -3.30 -19.61 10.08
N ALA A 116 -3.57 -18.45 9.49
CA ALA A 116 -2.58 -17.65 8.78
C ALA A 116 -1.53 -17.04 9.73
N ALA A 117 -0.29 -16.95 9.27
CA ALA A 117 0.75 -16.18 9.91
C ALA A 117 0.84 -14.78 9.29
N ILE A 118 0.77 -13.75 10.12
CA ILE A 118 0.86 -12.34 9.69
C ILE A 118 2.23 -11.79 10.07
N GLU A 119 2.93 -11.22 9.10
CA GLU A 119 4.19 -10.50 9.30
C GLU A 119 4.00 -9.03 8.92
N ARG A 120 4.40 -8.15 9.82
CA ARG A 120 4.39 -6.71 9.58
C ARG A 120 5.60 -6.33 8.72
N GLY A 121 5.37 -5.92 7.47
CA GLY A 121 6.41 -5.44 6.56
C GLY A 121 6.81 -4.00 6.84
N SER A 122 5.82 -3.13 7.08
CA SER A 122 6.00 -1.72 7.44
C SER A 122 4.79 -1.17 8.20
N ILE A 123 4.63 0.14 8.25
CA ILE A 123 3.46 0.82 8.83
C ILE A 123 2.17 0.58 8.02
N ASP A 124 2.31 0.28 6.73
CA ASP A 124 1.24 0.16 5.73
C ASP A 124 1.32 -1.10 4.87
N GLU A 125 2.30 -1.98 5.14
CA GLU A 125 2.50 -3.24 4.40
C GLU A 125 2.45 -4.45 5.34
N ALA A 126 1.79 -5.51 4.90
CA ALA A 126 1.74 -6.81 5.57
C ALA A 126 2.04 -7.96 4.61
N TYR A 127 2.70 -8.99 5.12
CA TYR A 127 2.74 -10.30 4.49
C TYR A 127 1.89 -11.29 5.28
N VAL A 128 1.19 -12.16 4.57
CA VAL A 128 0.35 -13.19 5.17
C VAL A 128 0.69 -14.53 4.53
N GLU A 129 1.12 -15.49 5.34
CA GLU A 129 1.33 -16.86 4.90
C GLU A 129 0.16 -17.72 5.38
N LEU A 130 -0.44 -18.47 4.46
CA LEU A 130 -1.56 -19.38 4.76
C LEU A 130 -1.59 -20.57 3.81
N ALA A 131 -2.41 -21.58 4.16
CA ALA A 131 -2.72 -22.66 3.23
C ALA A 131 -3.40 -22.05 1.98
N ARG A 132 -2.99 -22.51 0.79
CA ARG A 132 -3.50 -21.96 -0.47
C ARG A 132 -5.01 -22.19 -0.59
N PRO A 133 -5.84 -21.14 -0.70
CA PRO A 133 -7.28 -21.30 -0.94
C PRO A 133 -7.56 -21.95 -2.31
N ARG A 134 -8.71 -22.60 -2.44
CA ARG A 134 -9.16 -23.17 -3.75
C ARG A 134 -9.28 -22.09 -4.82
N ASP A 135 -9.78 -20.92 -4.44
CA ASP A 135 -9.87 -19.73 -5.29
C ASP A 135 -9.13 -18.58 -4.59
N PRO A 136 -7.83 -18.40 -4.87
CA PRO A 136 -7.03 -17.35 -4.26
C PRO A 136 -7.51 -15.94 -4.63
N ALA A 137 -8.05 -15.73 -5.83
CA ALA A 137 -8.51 -14.42 -6.27
C ALA A 137 -9.76 -13.99 -5.49
N ALA A 138 -10.75 -14.87 -5.39
CA ALA A 138 -11.94 -14.60 -4.59
C ALA A 138 -11.63 -14.46 -3.10
N PHE A 139 -10.67 -15.23 -2.56
CA PHE A 139 -10.21 -15.09 -1.18
C PHE A 139 -9.58 -13.70 -0.94
N CYS A 140 -8.65 -13.29 -1.78
CA CYS A 140 -8.01 -11.97 -1.70
C CYS A 140 -9.04 -10.84 -1.83
N GLY A 141 -10.03 -10.99 -2.71
CA GLY A 141 -11.13 -10.03 -2.87
C GLY A 141 -11.97 -9.88 -1.59
N ARG A 142 -12.35 -11.00 -0.95
CA ARG A 142 -13.07 -10.95 0.34
C ARG A 142 -12.24 -10.38 1.47
N LEU A 143 -10.97 -10.78 1.58
CA LEU A 143 -10.06 -10.26 2.59
C LEU A 143 -9.90 -8.74 2.44
N ARG A 144 -9.67 -8.28 1.20
CA ARG A 144 -9.62 -6.86 0.88
C ARG A 144 -10.88 -6.13 1.32
N ALA A 145 -12.05 -6.63 0.92
CA ALA A 145 -13.33 -6.01 1.26
C ALA A 145 -13.57 -5.95 2.78
N ALA A 146 -13.19 -6.99 3.53
CA ALA A 146 -13.29 -7.01 4.99
C ALA A 146 -12.41 -5.94 5.64
N VAL A 147 -11.13 -5.84 5.22
CA VAL A 147 -10.20 -4.84 5.76
C VAL A 147 -10.60 -3.42 5.37
N GLU A 148 -10.98 -3.18 4.11
CA GLU A 148 -11.46 -1.87 3.64
C GLU A 148 -12.75 -1.45 4.37
N GLY A 149 -13.68 -2.39 4.59
CA GLY A 149 -14.93 -2.14 5.32
C GLY A 149 -14.71 -1.77 6.78
N ALA A 150 -13.75 -2.42 7.45
CA ALA A 150 -13.43 -2.15 8.85
C ALA A 150 -12.64 -0.85 9.04
N THR A 151 -11.77 -0.50 8.10
CA THR A 151 -10.82 0.62 8.28
C THR A 151 -11.15 1.87 7.45
N GLY A 152 -11.93 1.73 6.38
CA GLY A 152 -12.10 2.77 5.38
C GLY A 152 -10.83 3.09 4.58
N LEU A 153 -9.79 2.27 4.68
CA LEU A 153 -8.53 2.42 3.95
C LEU A 153 -8.49 1.45 2.77
N ARG A 154 -8.14 1.94 1.59
CA ARG A 154 -8.03 1.10 0.39
C ARG A 154 -6.79 0.22 0.48
N VAL A 155 -6.95 -1.05 0.10
CA VAL A 155 -5.92 -2.08 0.15
C VAL A 155 -5.70 -2.67 -1.23
N THR A 156 -4.45 -2.79 -1.63
CA THR A 156 -4.05 -3.60 -2.80
C THR A 156 -3.47 -4.93 -2.32
N VAL A 157 -3.89 -6.04 -2.93
CA VAL A 157 -3.51 -7.39 -2.53
C VAL A 157 -2.81 -8.11 -3.69
N GLY A 158 -1.62 -8.64 -3.42
CA GLY A 158 -0.93 -9.57 -4.31
C GLY A 158 -0.84 -10.95 -3.67
N CYS A 159 -1.03 -12.00 -4.43
CA CYS A 159 -0.87 -13.39 -4.00
C CYS A 159 0.16 -14.09 -4.87
N GLY A 160 1.05 -14.83 -4.26
CA GLY A 160 2.08 -15.60 -4.96
C GLY A 160 2.66 -16.73 -4.09
N PRO A 161 3.54 -17.56 -4.64
CA PRO A 161 4.16 -18.67 -3.90
C PRO A 161 5.23 -18.23 -2.90
N ASN A 162 5.66 -16.98 -2.96
CA ASN A 162 6.64 -16.39 -2.04
C ASN A 162 6.44 -14.88 -1.90
N LYS A 163 7.15 -14.26 -0.94
CA LYS A 163 7.05 -12.82 -0.65
C LYS A 163 7.38 -11.94 -1.85
N LEU A 164 8.40 -12.29 -2.64
CA LEU A 164 8.82 -11.50 -3.80
C LEU A 164 7.72 -11.45 -4.85
N LEU A 165 7.18 -12.61 -5.24
CA LEU A 165 6.12 -12.69 -6.25
C LEU A 165 4.82 -12.07 -5.75
N ALA A 166 4.46 -12.24 -4.48
CA ALA A 166 3.33 -11.57 -3.87
C ALA A 166 3.47 -10.04 -3.91
N LYS A 167 4.66 -9.51 -3.61
CA LYS A 167 4.94 -8.06 -3.68
C LYS A 167 4.91 -7.53 -5.12
N LEU A 168 5.46 -8.26 -6.07
CA LEU A 168 5.37 -7.90 -7.49
C LEU A 168 3.92 -7.93 -7.99
N ALA A 169 3.14 -8.93 -7.57
CA ALA A 169 1.72 -9.03 -7.89
C ALA A 169 0.93 -7.82 -7.36
N SER A 170 1.10 -7.46 -6.08
CA SER A 170 0.43 -6.29 -5.51
C SER A 170 0.86 -5.00 -6.21
N SER A 171 2.15 -4.85 -6.50
CA SER A 171 2.66 -3.68 -7.23
C SER A 171 2.03 -3.53 -8.63
N ALA A 172 1.82 -4.65 -9.33
CA ALA A 172 1.17 -4.67 -10.63
C ALA A 172 -0.36 -4.45 -10.55
N ALA A 173 -0.98 -4.76 -9.40
CA ALA A 173 -2.40 -4.52 -9.15
C ALA A 173 -2.69 -3.07 -8.75
N LYS A 174 -1.70 -2.30 -8.30
CA LYS A 174 -1.88 -0.91 -7.91
C LYS A 174 -2.46 -0.07 -9.05
N GLY A 175 -3.58 0.60 -8.75
CA GLY A 175 -4.27 1.48 -9.71
C GLY A 175 -5.15 0.75 -10.72
N THR A 176 -5.32 -0.58 -10.61
CA THR A 176 -6.37 -1.32 -11.32
C THR A 176 -7.66 -1.34 -10.50
N ASP A 177 -8.81 -1.52 -11.15
CA ASP A 177 -10.10 -1.56 -10.45
C ASP A 177 -10.22 -2.78 -9.53
N ALA A 178 -9.63 -3.90 -9.92
CA ALA A 178 -9.62 -5.11 -9.11
C ALA A 178 -8.79 -4.96 -7.84
N ALA A 179 -7.68 -4.22 -7.89
CA ALA A 179 -6.68 -4.06 -6.81
C ALA A 179 -6.26 -5.41 -6.18
N VAL A 180 -6.42 -6.51 -6.93
CA VAL A 180 -6.04 -7.87 -6.57
C VAL A 180 -5.32 -8.50 -7.75
N ARG A 181 -4.20 -9.18 -7.49
CA ARG A 181 -3.51 -9.99 -8.49
C ARG A 181 -2.96 -11.26 -7.86
N VAL A 182 -3.20 -12.37 -8.54
CA VAL A 182 -2.66 -13.68 -8.19
C VAL A 182 -1.62 -14.07 -9.24
N VAL A 183 -0.49 -14.58 -8.80
CA VAL A 183 0.58 -15.10 -9.66
C VAL A 183 0.86 -16.52 -9.24
N ASP A 184 0.78 -17.45 -10.16
CA ASP A 184 1.18 -18.85 -9.96
C ASP A 184 2.68 -19.02 -10.20
N GLY A 185 3.28 -20.05 -9.60
CA GLY A 185 4.73 -20.26 -9.62
C GLY A 185 5.36 -20.45 -11.01
N ASP A 186 4.55 -20.82 -12.00
CA ASP A 186 4.96 -21.03 -13.39
C ASP A 186 4.83 -19.76 -14.25
N GLU A 187 4.13 -18.73 -13.78
CA GLU A 187 4.09 -17.45 -14.45
C GLU A 187 5.39 -16.68 -14.20
N ARG A 188 6.32 -16.72 -15.15
CA ARG A 188 7.36 -15.69 -15.23
C ARG A 188 6.63 -14.35 -15.38
N PRO A 189 6.83 -13.37 -14.46
CA PRO A 189 6.25 -12.05 -14.65
C PRO A 189 6.70 -11.57 -16.02
N ALA A 190 5.73 -11.33 -16.91
CA ALA A 190 6.04 -10.75 -18.21
C ALA A 190 6.81 -9.46 -17.95
N ALA A 191 8.04 -9.40 -18.46
CA ALA A 191 8.92 -8.24 -18.36
C ALA A 191 8.34 -7.08 -19.19
N ARG A 192 7.24 -6.50 -18.73
CA ARG A 192 6.64 -5.28 -19.30
C ARG A 192 6.61 -4.21 -18.22
N GLY A 193 7.53 -3.31 -18.36
CA GLY A 193 7.72 -2.18 -17.47
C GLY A 193 8.97 -2.40 -16.63
N ALA A 194 10.09 -1.87 -17.13
CA ALA A 194 11.36 -1.90 -16.44
C ALA A 194 11.18 -1.52 -14.97
N TRP A 195 11.46 -2.46 -14.08
CA TRP A 195 11.72 -2.15 -12.69
C TRP A 195 12.87 -1.13 -12.68
N ARG A 196 12.52 0.14 -12.56
CA ARG A 196 13.48 1.19 -12.28
C ARG A 196 13.65 1.23 -10.77
N GLY A 197 14.50 0.34 -10.26
CA GLY A 197 14.93 0.39 -8.89
C GLY A 197 15.71 1.67 -8.62
N PRO A 198 15.85 2.09 -7.34
CA PRO A 198 16.57 3.29 -6.94
C PRO A 198 18.07 3.26 -7.25
N PHE A 199 18.58 2.23 -7.92
CA PHE A 199 19.99 2.01 -8.27
C PHE A 199 20.21 1.80 -9.79
N ALA A 200 19.34 2.30 -10.66
CA ALA A 200 19.67 2.42 -12.07
C ALA A 200 20.54 3.67 -12.24
N VAL A 201 21.86 3.47 -12.34
CA VAL A 201 22.85 4.45 -12.78
C VAL A 201 22.68 4.73 -14.27
#